data_6023d51fae627a4801da20c84ce91e1a
#
_entry.id   6023d51fae627a4801da20c84ce91e1a
#
_cell.length_a   1.000
_cell.length_b   1.000
_cell.length_c   1.000
_cell.angle_alpha   90.00
_cell.angle_beta   90.00
_cell.angle_gamma   90.00
#
_symmetry.space_group_name_H-M   'P 1'
#
loop_
_entity.id
_entity.type
_entity.pdbx_description
1 polymer ?
#
loop_
_entity_poly.entity_id
_entity_poly.type
_entity_poly.pdbx_seq_one_letter_code
_entity_poly.pdbx_strand_id
1 'polypeptide(L)'
;MLYSQKYTSPHLFLLVSSSFRSTGECTIPVNPYNTIYLKINTLPKQPPVVLDHYVPILSWSKKAVDSQHWNLIAKYVLPFVDGFNHVQKIATLANVDLTLVRSALQTLVYHGVIELTPIFLYSNMYAVKPEVYNLYHDITMREECIEFVAKSKGVPPIFRDVFMLYCAPGPGISVSALCGRHDPSSLGIDEKKLILFGIVKGFIHKLCKYPVLLSPDSLSLKIREKSRWMNGYYHYDEICCLSSMNGTPLTHEEINKITDDEEHVVHIWK
;
A
#
# COMPACT_ATOMS: atom_id res chain seq x y z
N MET A 1 34.17 -11.19 47.66
CA MET A 1 32.84 -10.77 48.16
C MET A 1 32.55 -9.30 47.90
N LEU A 2 32.70 -8.76 46.69
CA LEU A 2 32.48 -7.31 46.36
C LEU A 2 31.72 -7.08 45.06
N TYR A 3 31.10 -8.08 44.45
CA TYR A 3 30.35 -7.95 43.19
C TYR A 3 28.84 -8.07 43.33
N SER A 4 28.33 -8.22 44.57
CA SER A 4 26.90 -8.54 44.82
C SER A 4 26.02 -7.28 45.05
N GLN A 5 26.55 -6.07 45.06
CA GLN A 5 25.77 -4.89 45.47
C GLN A 5 25.36 -3.90 44.37
N LYS A 6 25.65 -4.17 43.10
CA LYS A 6 25.29 -3.22 42.02
C LYS A 6 23.88 -3.29 41.50
N TYR A 7 23.14 -4.32 41.85
CA TYR A 7 21.76 -4.51 41.36
C TYR A 7 20.78 -4.71 42.52
N THR A 8 20.58 -3.67 43.33
CA THR A 8 19.38 -3.62 44.18
C THR A 8 18.15 -3.59 43.33
N SER A 9 17.18 -4.45 43.61
CA SER A 9 16.00 -4.74 42.79
C SER A 9 15.24 -3.51 42.24
N PRO A 10 15.09 -2.35 42.95
CA PRO A 10 14.39 -1.20 42.39
C PRO A 10 15.16 -0.49 41.28
N HIS A 11 16.49 -0.43 41.37
CA HIS A 11 17.31 0.24 40.32
C HIS A 11 17.35 -0.57 39.00
N LEU A 12 17.41 -1.88 39.10
CA LEU A 12 17.33 -2.78 37.96
C LEU A 12 15.98 -2.65 37.26
N PHE A 13 14.89 -2.59 38.02
CA PHE A 13 13.54 -2.44 37.50
C PHE A 13 13.36 -1.11 36.72
N LEU A 14 13.90 -0.01 37.26
CA LEU A 14 13.86 1.28 36.59
C LEU A 14 14.66 1.30 35.28
N LEU A 15 15.87 0.72 35.28
CA LEU A 15 16.69 0.60 34.06
C LEU A 15 16.01 -0.26 33.00
N VAL A 16 15.48 -1.41 33.39
CA VAL A 16 14.75 -2.31 32.49
C VAL A 16 13.51 -1.61 31.93
N SER A 17 12.71 -0.94 32.76
CA SER A 17 11.49 -0.26 32.31
C SER A 17 11.78 0.94 31.41
N SER A 18 12.84 1.70 31.67
CA SER A 18 13.22 2.83 30.81
C SER A 18 13.74 2.36 29.45
N SER A 19 14.57 1.31 29.42
CA SER A 19 15.11 0.74 28.19
C SER A 19 14.00 0.13 27.32
N PHE A 20 13.06 -0.60 27.95
CA PHE A 20 11.91 -1.15 27.21
C PHE A 20 10.98 -0.08 26.65
N ARG A 21 10.80 1.05 27.32
CA ARG A 21 9.98 2.15 26.82
C ARG A 21 10.63 2.88 25.63
N SER A 22 11.96 2.98 25.61
CA SER A 22 12.68 3.73 24.58
C SER A 22 13.00 2.90 23.34
N THR A 23 13.46 1.66 23.52
CA THR A 23 13.99 0.83 22.42
C THR A 23 13.26 -0.51 22.22
N GLY A 24 12.44 -0.92 23.20
CA GLY A 24 11.83 -2.26 23.22
C GLY A 24 12.82 -3.38 23.49
N GLU A 25 14.08 -3.07 23.72
CA GLU A 25 15.17 -4.00 24.00
C GLU A 25 15.89 -3.59 25.28
N CYS A 26 16.36 -4.55 26.06
CA CYS A 26 17.14 -4.31 27.26
C CYS A 26 18.29 -5.30 27.35
N THR A 27 19.50 -4.78 27.61
CA THR A 27 20.71 -5.57 27.79
C THR A 27 21.17 -5.44 29.23
N ILE A 28 21.15 -6.55 29.97
CA ILE A 28 21.49 -6.60 31.39
C ILE A 28 22.77 -7.40 31.56
N PRO A 29 23.92 -6.77 31.83
CA PRO A 29 25.14 -7.47 32.16
C PRO A 29 25.04 -8.01 33.60
N VAL A 30 24.98 -9.32 33.77
CA VAL A 30 24.92 -9.98 35.08
C VAL A 30 26.33 -10.15 35.66
N ASN A 31 27.27 -10.59 34.83
CA ASN A 31 28.66 -10.78 35.16
C ASN A 31 29.54 -10.35 33.99
N PRO A 32 30.88 -10.20 34.15
CA PRO A 32 31.77 -9.86 33.03
C PRO A 32 31.67 -10.84 31.84
N TYR A 33 31.17 -12.05 32.07
CA TYR A 33 31.07 -13.13 31.07
C TYR A 33 29.62 -13.42 30.65
N ASN A 34 28.59 -12.95 31.39
CA ASN A 34 27.19 -13.25 31.15
C ASN A 34 26.37 -12.00 31.02
N THR A 35 25.71 -11.84 29.87
CA THR A 35 24.78 -10.74 29.58
C THR A 35 23.42 -11.32 29.20
N ILE A 36 22.34 -10.81 29.79
CA ILE A 36 20.98 -11.18 29.44
C ILE A 36 20.46 -10.15 28.41
N TYR A 37 19.98 -10.65 27.30
CA TYR A 37 19.30 -9.86 26.26
C TYR A 37 17.81 -10.10 26.36
N LEU A 38 17.06 -9.06 26.66
CA LEU A 38 15.59 -9.11 26.73
C LEU A 38 15.05 -8.24 25.58
N LYS A 39 14.07 -8.81 24.86
CA LYS A 39 13.35 -8.10 23.79
C LYS A 39 11.85 -8.29 23.98
N ILE A 40 11.09 -7.20 23.88
CA ILE A 40 9.63 -7.28 23.86
C ILE A 40 9.23 -7.74 22.46
N ASN A 41 8.76 -8.98 22.36
CA ASN A 41 8.08 -9.47 21.17
C ASN A 41 6.66 -8.88 21.17
N THR A 42 6.49 -7.72 20.56
CA THR A 42 5.14 -7.26 20.20
C THR A 42 4.59 -8.27 19.21
N LEU A 43 3.38 -8.80 19.48
CA LEU A 43 2.70 -9.64 18.50
C LEU A 43 2.61 -8.87 17.19
N PRO A 44 3.24 -9.35 16.12
CA PRO A 44 3.24 -8.65 14.87
C PRO A 44 1.80 -8.51 14.36
N LYS A 45 1.45 -7.33 13.87
CA LYS A 45 0.16 -7.13 13.19
C LYS A 45 0.09 -8.15 12.07
N GLN A 46 -1.05 -8.85 11.97
CA GLN A 46 -1.26 -9.73 10.83
C GLN A 46 -1.11 -8.92 9.53
N PRO A 47 -0.32 -9.39 8.57
CA PRO A 47 -0.17 -8.68 7.31
C PRO A 47 -1.52 -8.64 6.59
N PRO A 48 -1.80 -7.57 5.83
CA PRO A 48 -3.03 -7.47 5.06
C PRO A 48 -3.15 -8.62 4.07
N VAL A 49 -4.37 -9.02 3.79
CA VAL A 49 -4.66 -10.05 2.78
C VAL A 49 -4.22 -9.53 1.41
N VAL A 50 -3.42 -10.31 0.71
CA VAL A 50 -2.96 -9.98 -0.65
C VAL A 50 -4.02 -10.40 -1.65
N LEU A 51 -4.66 -9.44 -2.31
CA LEU A 51 -5.65 -9.68 -3.37
C LEU A 51 -4.97 -9.65 -4.74
N ASP A 52 -5.58 -10.30 -5.72
CA ASP A 52 -4.99 -10.55 -7.05
C ASP A 52 -4.75 -9.30 -7.88
N HIS A 53 -5.55 -8.27 -7.64
CA HIS A 53 -5.47 -6.99 -8.34
C HIS A 53 -4.45 -6.01 -7.73
N TYR A 54 -3.87 -6.31 -6.57
CA TYR A 54 -2.84 -5.44 -6.01
C TYR A 54 -1.54 -5.52 -6.79
N VAL A 55 -0.83 -4.40 -6.80
CA VAL A 55 0.49 -4.25 -7.40
C VAL A 55 1.51 -4.09 -6.27
N PRO A 56 2.43 -5.04 -6.11
CA PRO A 56 3.49 -4.92 -5.13
C PRO A 56 4.59 -3.95 -5.62
N ILE A 57 5.05 -3.08 -4.72
CA ILE A 57 6.13 -2.12 -4.95
C ILE A 57 7.24 -2.38 -3.95
N LEU A 58 8.48 -2.35 -4.38
CA LEU A 58 9.63 -2.47 -3.50
C LEU A 58 9.83 -1.19 -2.70
N SER A 59 9.76 -1.29 -1.37
CA SER A 59 10.10 -0.20 -0.43
C SER A 59 11.61 -0.17 -0.16
N TRP A 60 12.29 -1.33 -0.26
CA TRP A 60 13.72 -1.45 -0.06
C TRP A 60 14.48 -1.32 -1.39
N SER A 61 15.75 -0.90 -1.30
CA SER A 61 16.63 -0.93 -2.47
C SER A 61 16.85 -2.37 -2.93
N LYS A 62 16.94 -2.60 -4.24
CA LYS A 62 17.19 -3.95 -4.80
C LYS A 62 18.41 -4.64 -4.19
N LYS A 63 19.49 -3.88 -3.95
CA LYS A 63 20.73 -4.41 -3.33
C LYS A 63 20.49 -4.92 -1.90
N ALA A 64 19.66 -4.22 -1.11
CA ALA A 64 19.32 -4.64 0.24
C ALA A 64 18.44 -5.90 0.25
N VAL A 65 17.56 -6.02 -0.74
CA VAL A 65 16.70 -7.21 -0.91
C VAL A 65 17.52 -8.44 -1.30
N ASP A 66 18.47 -8.30 -2.25
CA ASP A 66 19.31 -9.39 -2.74
C ASP A 66 20.28 -9.92 -1.68
N SER A 67 20.66 -9.08 -0.70
CA SER A 67 21.57 -9.48 0.40
C SER A 67 20.91 -10.38 1.45
N GLN A 68 19.60 -10.47 1.47
CA GLN A 68 18.84 -11.22 2.47
C GLN A 68 18.54 -12.67 2.02
N HIS A 69 18.41 -13.57 3.00
CA HIS A 69 18.06 -14.96 2.76
C HIS A 69 16.54 -15.15 2.72
N TRP A 70 15.96 -14.90 1.55
CA TRP A 70 14.52 -15.11 1.32
C TRP A 70 14.20 -16.57 0.99
N ASN A 71 12.95 -16.95 1.24
CA ASN A 71 12.41 -18.23 0.78
C ASN A 71 12.54 -18.36 -0.75
N LEU A 72 12.68 -19.59 -1.25
CA LEU A 72 12.88 -19.89 -2.67
C LEU A 72 11.80 -19.21 -3.54
N ILE A 73 10.52 -19.31 -3.14
CA ILE A 73 9.41 -18.72 -3.90
C ILE A 73 9.52 -17.19 -3.94
N ALA A 74 9.88 -16.55 -2.81
CA ALA A 74 10.09 -15.11 -2.77
C ALA A 74 11.21 -14.67 -3.72
N LYS A 75 12.31 -15.43 -3.81
CA LYS A 75 13.41 -15.18 -4.76
C LYS A 75 12.97 -15.27 -6.22
N TYR A 76 12.06 -16.20 -6.54
CA TYR A 76 11.49 -16.31 -7.89
C TYR A 76 10.51 -15.18 -8.22
N VAL A 77 9.79 -14.66 -7.24
CA VAL A 77 8.78 -13.63 -7.42
C VAL A 77 9.38 -12.22 -7.48
N LEU A 78 10.41 -11.95 -6.66
CA LEU A 78 11.04 -10.63 -6.53
C LEU A 78 11.47 -9.96 -7.85
N PRO A 79 12.06 -10.66 -8.84
CA PRO A 79 12.45 -10.06 -10.12
C PRO A 79 11.27 -9.47 -10.92
N PHE A 80 10.05 -9.97 -10.70
CA PHE A 80 8.84 -9.54 -11.39
C PHE A 80 8.09 -8.43 -10.65
N VAL A 81 8.56 -8.05 -9.45
CA VAL A 81 8.03 -6.94 -8.65
C VAL A 81 8.66 -5.64 -9.17
N ASP A 82 8.00 -5.03 -10.13
CA ASP A 82 8.43 -3.81 -10.82
C ASP A 82 7.57 -2.57 -10.50
N GLY A 83 6.53 -2.74 -9.67
CA GLY A 83 5.57 -1.69 -9.34
C GLY A 83 4.45 -1.49 -10.39
N PHE A 84 4.40 -2.30 -11.44
CA PHE A 84 3.38 -2.24 -12.49
C PHE A 84 2.62 -3.55 -12.69
N ASN A 85 3.24 -4.69 -12.41
CA ASN A 85 2.63 -6.00 -12.54
C ASN A 85 1.77 -6.31 -11.31
N HIS A 86 0.50 -6.67 -11.52
CA HIS A 86 -0.38 -7.13 -10.45
C HIS A 86 -0.08 -8.59 -10.08
N VAL A 87 -0.53 -9.02 -8.90
CA VAL A 87 -0.22 -10.33 -8.31
C VAL A 87 -0.51 -11.49 -9.27
N GLN A 88 -1.67 -11.49 -9.93
CA GLN A 88 -2.03 -12.54 -10.90
C GLN A 88 -1.06 -12.58 -12.09
N LYS A 89 -0.66 -11.41 -12.61
CA LYS A 89 0.32 -11.34 -13.71
C LYS A 89 1.70 -11.81 -13.27
N ILE A 90 2.11 -11.49 -12.05
CA ILE A 90 3.37 -11.99 -11.47
C ILE A 90 3.34 -13.52 -11.38
N ALA A 91 2.22 -14.13 -10.96
CA ALA A 91 2.07 -15.57 -10.90
C ALA A 91 2.26 -16.22 -12.28
N THR A 92 1.67 -15.64 -13.34
CA THR A 92 1.83 -16.14 -14.72
C THR A 92 3.25 -15.97 -15.23
N LEU A 93 3.91 -14.84 -14.97
CA LEU A 93 5.28 -14.57 -15.40
C LEU A 93 6.31 -15.44 -14.68
N ALA A 94 6.13 -15.65 -13.38
CA ALA A 94 6.98 -16.51 -12.57
C ALA A 94 6.71 -18.00 -12.77
N ASN A 95 5.59 -18.36 -13.45
CA ASN A 95 5.10 -19.73 -13.60
C ASN A 95 4.97 -20.46 -12.24
N VAL A 96 4.42 -19.78 -11.25
CA VAL A 96 4.18 -20.25 -9.88
C VAL A 96 2.70 -20.17 -9.56
N ASP A 97 2.21 -21.14 -8.76
CA ASP A 97 0.81 -21.12 -8.34
C ASP A 97 0.45 -19.85 -7.56
N LEU A 98 -0.73 -19.30 -7.85
CA LEU A 98 -1.21 -18.03 -7.31
C LEU A 98 -1.25 -18.01 -5.78
N THR A 99 -1.62 -19.12 -5.15
CA THR A 99 -1.68 -19.26 -3.68
C THR A 99 -0.30 -19.11 -3.05
N LEU A 100 0.72 -19.69 -3.68
CA LEU A 100 2.11 -19.60 -3.24
C LEU A 100 2.66 -18.18 -3.43
N VAL A 101 2.32 -17.53 -4.56
CA VAL A 101 2.72 -16.13 -4.80
C VAL A 101 2.09 -15.20 -3.76
N ARG A 102 0.79 -15.35 -3.46
CA ARG A 102 0.13 -14.57 -2.40
C ARG A 102 0.82 -14.74 -1.05
N SER A 103 1.13 -15.98 -0.65
CA SER A 103 1.83 -16.28 0.60
C SER A 103 3.24 -15.68 0.64
N ALA A 104 3.99 -15.75 -0.46
CA ALA A 104 5.32 -15.15 -0.56
C ALA A 104 5.25 -13.61 -0.45
N LEU A 105 4.33 -12.97 -1.20
CA LEU A 105 4.12 -11.53 -1.13
C LEU A 105 3.64 -11.10 0.26
N GLN A 106 2.75 -11.86 0.91
CA GLN A 106 2.30 -11.59 2.28
C GLN A 106 3.47 -11.61 3.27
N THR A 107 4.40 -12.54 3.12
CA THR A 107 5.63 -12.59 3.92
C THR A 107 6.50 -11.35 3.67
N LEU A 108 6.66 -10.92 2.41
CA LEU A 108 7.44 -9.74 2.06
C LEU A 108 6.80 -8.44 2.58
N VAL A 109 5.46 -8.34 2.56
CA VAL A 109 4.71 -7.23 3.19
C VAL A 109 4.92 -7.22 4.70
N TYR A 110 4.85 -8.40 5.34
CA TYR A 110 5.09 -8.53 6.77
C TYR A 110 6.47 -8.00 7.19
N HIS A 111 7.49 -8.24 6.39
CA HIS A 111 8.85 -7.73 6.63
C HIS A 111 9.05 -6.28 6.15
N GLY A 112 8.02 -5.62 5.62
CA GLY A 112 8.11 -4.24 5.13
C GLY A 112 8.99 -4.05 3.89
N VAL A 113 9.27 -5.14 3.16
CA VAL A 113 10.10 -5.12 1.94
C VAL A 113 9.32 -4.59 0.75
N ILE A 114 8.04 -4.93 0.71
CA ILE A 114 7.11 -4.48 -0.33
C ILE A 114 5.89 -3.80 0.29
N GLU A 115 5.32 -2.87 -0.44
CA GLU A 115 4.02 -2.26 -0.18
C GLU A 115 3.05 -2.66 -1.28
N LEU A 116 1.76 -2.79 -0.91
CA LEU A 116 0.70 -3.11 -1.85
C LEU A 116 -0.02 -1.84 -2.29
N THR A 117 -0.12 -1.63 -3.59
CA THR A 117 -0.83 -0.50 -4.17
C THR A 117 -1.93 -0.97 -5.11
N PRO A 118 -2.99 -0.17 -5.30
CA PRO A 118 -4.01 -0.48 -6.28
C PRO A 118 -3.44 -0.38 -7.70
N ILE A 119 -4.02 -1.14 -8.63
CA ILE A 119 -3.63 -1.10 -10.04
C ILE A 119 -3.85 0.30 -10.64
N PHE A 120 -2.91 0.75 -11.44
CA PHE A 120 -3.02 2.00 -12.18
C PHE A 120 -4.00 1.84 -13.34
N LEU A 121 -5.03 2.68 -13.36
CA LEU A 121 -5.97 2.82 -14.47
C LEU A 121 -6.18 4.31 -14.76
N TYR A 122 -6.34 4.68 -16.03
CA TYR A 122 -6.66 6.06 -16.42
C TYR A 122 -8.04 6.53 -15.94
N SER A 123 -8.92 5.62 -15.60
CA SER A 123 -10.22 5.89 -14.97
C SER A 123 -10.15 6.17 -13.47
N ASN A 124 -9.02 5.85 -12.83
CA ASN A 124 -8.86 6.10 -11.40
C ASN A 124 -8.88 7.59 -11.10
N MET A 125 -9.38 7.90 -9.92
CA MET A 125 -9.34 9.24 -9.33
C MET A 125 -8.43 9.22 -8.10
N TYR A 126 -7.73 10.31 -7.88
CA TYR A 126 -6.84 10.49 -6.75
C TYR A 126 -7.14 11.79 -6.03
N ALA A 127 -6.88 11.83 -4.74
CA ALA A 127 -6.93 13.05 -3.96
C ALA A 127 -5.55 13.35 -3.38
N VAL A 128 -5.27 14.64 -3.26
CA VAL A 128 -4.01 15.16 -2.72
C VAL A 128 -4.04 15.06 -1.21
N LYS A 129 -2.92 14.65 -0.62
CA LYS A 129 -2.70 14.67 0.82
C LYS A 129 -1.84 15.87 1.22
N PRO A 130 -1.96 16.34 2.48
CA PRO A 130 -1.14 17.47 2.96
C PRO A 130 0.36 17.18 2.90
N GLU A 131 0.79 15.91 2.89
CA GLU A 131 2.19 15.48 2.79
C GLU A 131 2.87 15.93 1.50
N VAL A 132 2.12 16.35 0.46
CA VAL A 132 2.67 16.98 -0.75
C VAL A 132 3.50 18.23 -0.44
N TYR A 133 3.24 18.87 0.70
CA TYR A 133 4.02 20.00 1.21
C TYR A 133 5.49 19.64 1.43
N ASN A 134 5.79 18.42 1.84
CA ASN A 134 7.16 17.94 2.03
C ASN A 134 7.95 17.95 0.72
N LEU A 135 7.29 17.67 -0.41
CA LEU A 135 7.92 17.74 -1.73
C LEU A 135 8.39 19.16 -2.08
N TYR A 136 7.72 20.20 -1.54
CA TYR A 136 8.11 21.59 -1.75
C TYR A 136 9.31 22.00 -0.89
N HIS A 137 9.47 21.46 0.31
CA HIS A 137 10.52 21.87 1.25
C HIS A 137 11.80 21.03 1.17
N ASP A 138 11.69 19.75 0.83
CA ASP A 138 12.84 18.85 0.79
C ASP A 138 13.45 18.82 -0.63
N ILE A 139 14.67 19.35 -0.74
CA ILE A 139 15.41 19.41 -2.02
C ILE A 139 15.79 18.01 -2.49
N THR A 140 16.16 17.11 -1.60
CA THR A 140 16.57 15.74 -1.95
C THR A 140 15.39 14.96 -2.53
N MET A 141 14.21 15.14 -1.94
CA MET A 141 12.97 14.53 -2.42
C MET A 141 12.52 15.09 -3.77
N ARG A 142 12.80 16.38 -4.04
CA ARG A 142 12.54 16.98 -5.39
C ARG A 142 13.40 16.33 -6.46
N GLU A 143 14.70 16.19 -6.21
CA GLU A 143 15.64 15.58 -7.14
C GLU A 143 15.28 14.13 -7.41
N GLU A 144 14.99 13.35 -6.35
CA GLU A 144 14.51 11.97 -6.46
C GLU A 144 13.22 11.88 -7.30
N CYS A 145 12.27 12.79 -7.06
CA CYS A 145 11.02 12.86 -7.79
C CYS A 145 11.23 13.14 -9.28
N ILE A 146 12.02 14.15 -9.61
CA ILE A 146 12.29 14.56 -11.00
C ILE A 146 12.97 13.41 -11.76
N GLU A 147 13.97 12.77 -11.15
CA GLU A 147 14.68 11.65 -11.76
C GLU A 147 13.76 10.44 -12.00
N PHE A 148 12.93 10.11 -11.02
CA PHE A 148 12.00 8.98 -11.11
C PHE A 148 10.92 9.19 -12.17
N VAL A 149 10.33 10.39 -12.21
CA VAL A 149 9.17 10.73 -13.06
C VAL A 149 9.56 11.02 -14.50
N ALA A 150 10.83 11.34 -14.76
CA ALA A 150 11.32 11.63 -16.12
C ALA A 150 11.12 10.46 -17.07
N LYS A 151 10.74 10.77 -18.32
CA LYS A 151 10.74 9.81 -19.42
C LYS A 151 12.17 9.47 -19.79
N SER A 152 12.44 8.19 -20.11
CA SER A 152 13.78 7.64 -20.38
C SER A 152 14.52 8.31 -21.56
N LYS A 153 13.82 9.10 -22.40
CA LYS A 153 14.35 9.75 -23.60
C LYS A 153 13.83 11.19 -23.68
N GLY A 154 14.20 12.06 -22.78
CA GLY A 154 13.74 13.45 -22.85
C GLY A 154 14.52 14.41 -21.98
N VAL A 155 14.20 15.68 -22.08
CA VAL A 155 14.66 16.72 -21.17
C VAL A 155 14.06 16.44 -19.81
N PRO A 156 14.83 16.55 -18.69
CA PRO A 156 14.28 16.36 -17.37
C PRO A 156 13.14 17.34 -17.12
N PRO A 157 12.03 16.91 -16.52
CA PRO A 157 10.89 17.76 -16.27
C PRO A 157 11.22 18.88 -15.28
N ILE A 158 10.57 20.02 -15.43
CA ILE A 158 10.71 21.16 -14.52
C ILE A 158 9.92 20.85 -13.26
N PHE A 159 10.50 21.08 -12.07
CA PHE A 159 9.85 20.83 -10.79
C PHE A 159 8.46 21.48 -10.66
N ARG A 160 8.32 22.72 -11.16
CA ARG A 160 7.04 23.45 -11.16
C ARG A 160 5.91 22.66 -11.80
N ASP A 161 6.18 22.02 -12.95
CA ASP A 161 5.16 21.29 -13.70
C ASP A 161 4.80 19.97 -12.99
N VAL A 162 5.78 19.29 -12.40
CA VAL A 162 5.56 18.10 -11.57
C VAL A 162 4.72 18.45 -10.34
N PHE A 163 5.05 19.54 -9.65
CA PHE A 163 4.31 19.98 -8.46
C PHE A 163 2.87 20.39 -8.80
N MET A 164 2.67 21.11 -9.91
CA MET A 164 1.34 21.47 -10.43
C MET A 164 0.49 20.21 -10.69
N LEU A 165 1.09 19.20 -11.31
CA LEU A 165 0.41 17.92 -11.56
C LEU A 165 0.04 17.16 -10.28
N TYR A 166 0.80 17.29 -9.18
CA TYR A 166 0.42 16.72 -7.88
C TYR A 166 -0.68 17.52 -7.19
N CYS A 167 -0.81 18.81 -7.45
CA CYS A 167 -1.86 19.65 -6.87
C CYS A 167 -3.19 19.60 -7.65
N ALA A 168 -3.18 19.12 -8.89
CA ALA A 168 -4.35 19.11 -9.78
C ALA A 168 -5.36 17.96 -9.52
N PRO A 169 -5.00 16.77 -8.98
CA PRO A 169 -5.94 15.70 -8.70
C PRO A 169 -6.96 16.08 -7.64
N GLY A 170 -8.20 15.66 -7.84
CA GLY A 170 -9.28 15.90 -6.90
C GLY A 170 -10.51 15.04 -7.19
N PRO A 171 -11.51 15.05 -6.31
CA PRO A 171 -12.74 14.32 -6.52
C PRO A 171 -13.41 14.71 -7.85
N GLY A 172 -13.80 13.72 -8.64
CA GLY A 172 -14.40 13.91 -9.96
C GLY A 172 -13.44 14.10 -11.13
N ILE A 173 -12.12 14.16 -10.87
CA ILE A 173 -11.10 14.27 -11.92
C ILE A 173 -10.40 12.93 -12.07
N SER A 174 -10.64 12.24 -13.20
CA SER A 174 -9.91 11.02 -13.55
C SER A 174 -8.49 11.35 -14.04
N VAL A 175 -7.58 10.38 -13.97
CA VAL A 175 -6.23 10.52 -14.54
C VAL A 175 -6.31 10.85 -16.03
N SER A 176 -7.25 10.26 -16.77
CA SER A 176 -7.48 10.58 -18.19
C SER A 176 -7.81 12.06 -18.39
N ALA A 177 -8.72 12.62 -17.57
CA ALA A 177 -9.08 14.03 -17.65
C ALA A 177 -7.92 14.95 -17.25
N LEU A 178 -7.13 14.56 -16.26
CA LEU A 178 -5.93 15.28 -15.84
C LEU A 178 -4.88 15.31 -16.96
N CYS A 179 -4.61 14.16 -17.60
CA CYS A 179 -3.69 14.07 -18.72
C CYS A 179 -4.17 14.87 -19.94
N GLY A 180 -5.49 14.88 -20.21
CA GLY A 180 -6.06 15.66 -21.29
C GLY A 180 -5.98 17.18 -21.08
N ARG A 181 -5.96 17.65 -19.80
CA ARG A 181 -5.84 19.07 -19.47
C ARG A 181 -4.41 19.60 -19.47
N HIS A 182 -3.47 18.81 -18.99
CA HIS A 182 -2.11 19.26 -18.69
C HIS A 182 -1.05 18.65 -19.60
N ASP A 183 -1.39 17.65 -20.41
CA ASP A 183 -0.50 16.90 -21.29
C ASP A 183 0.90 16.62 -20.69
N PRO A 184 0.99 15.81 -19.62
CA PRO A 184 2.26 15.52 -18.95
C PRO A 184 3.29 14.91 -19.89
N SER A 185 2.82 14.26 -20.96
CA SER A 185 3.67 13.68 -21.97
C SER A 185 4.53 14.70 -22.72
N SER A 186 3.99 15.88 -23.00
CA SER A 186 4.72 16.99 -23.63
C SER A 186 5.74 17.63 -22.68
N LEU A 187 5.50 17.56 -21.37
CA LEU A 187 6.39 18.06 -20.33
C LEU A 187 7.52 17.08 -19.97
N GLY A 188 7.65 15.97 -20.69
CA GLY A 188 8.67 14.96 -20.41
C GLY A 188 8.38 14.09 -19.16
N ILE A 189 7.12 14.08 -18.69
CA ILE A 189 6.67 13.37 -17.49
C ILE A 189 6.00 12.06 -17.90
N ASP A 190 6.35 10.97 -17.18
CA ASP A 190 5.66 9.68 -17.27
C ASP A 190 4.52 9.65 -16.26
N GLU A 191 3.27 9.59 -16.74
CA GLU A 191 2.07 9.67 -15.92
C GLU A 191 1.98 8.52 -14.91
N LYS A 192 2.39 7.31 -15.33
CA LYS A 192 2.36 6.12 -14.45
C LYS A 192 3.36 6.26 -13.32
N LYS A 193 4.58 6.70 -13.63
CA LYS A 193 5.62 6.93 -12.63
C LYS A 193 5.25 8.07 -11.69
N LEU A 194 4.62 9.14 -12.21
CA LEU A 194 4.12 10.25 -11.40
C LEU A 194 3.14 9.77 -10.32
N ILE A 195 2.13 9.02 -10.72
CA ILE A 195 1.13 8.48 -9.80
C ILE A 195 1.76 7.48 -8.83
N LEU A 196 2.62 6.58 -9.32
CA LEU A 196 3.30 5.60 -8.50
C LEU A 196 4.14 6.26 -7.40
N PHE A 197 4.96 7.25 -7.76
CA PHE A 197 5.78 7.99 -6.80
C PHE A 197 4.92 8.72 -5.77
N GLY A 198 3.83 9.35 -6.22
CA GLY A 198 2.90 10.05 -5.34
C GLY A 198 2.21 9.13 -4.33
N ILE A 199 1.89 7.89 -4.71
CA ILE A 199 1.32 6.88 -3.79
C ILE A 199 2.38 6.41 -2.78
N VAL A 200 3.58 6.03 -3.25
CA VAL A 200 4.67 5.51 -2.41
C VAL A 200 5.12 6.55 -1.37
N LYS A 201 5.25 7.81 -1.78
CA LYS A 201 5.63 8.90 -0.85
C LYS A 201 4.44 9.46 -0.05
N GLY A 202 3.22 8.96 -0.31
CA GLY A 202 2.01 9.38 0.40
C GLY A 202 1.49 10.77 0.03
N PHE A 203 1.86 11.33 -1.12
CA PHE A 203 1.38 12.64 -1.58
C PHE A 203 -0.06 12.60 -2.08
N ILE A 204 -0.45 11.48 -2.64
CA ILE A 204 -1.79 11.23 -3.17
C ILE A 204 -2.31 9.87 -2.68
N HIS A 205 -3.63 9.73 -2.64
CA HIS A 205 -4.29 8.44 -2.41
C HIS A 205 -5.38 8.21 -3.46
N LYS A 206 -5.62 6.95 -3.77
CA LYS A 206 -6.71 6.56 -4.69
C LYS A 206 -8.04 6.80 -4.00
N LEU A 207 -8.95 7.49 -4.68
CA LEU A 207 -10.35 7.60 -4.27
C LEU A 207 -11.11 6.38 -4.76
N CYS A 208 -11.65 5.62 -3.82
CA CYS A 208 -12.50 4.47 -4.11
C CYS A 208 -13.96 4.78 -3.84
N LYS A 209 -14.85 4.15 -4.63
CA LYS A 209 -16.30 4.21 -4.41
C LYS A 209 -16.71 3.15 -3.40
N TYR A 210 -17.39 3.58 -2.35
CA TYR A 210 -17.97 2.71 -1.33
C TYR A 210 -19.49 2.81 -1.42
N PRO A 211 -20.20 1.75 -1.87
CA PRO A 211 -21.65 1.77 -1.92
C PRO A 211 -22.23 1.58 -0.51
N VAL A 212 -23.22 2.38 -0.16
CA VAL A 212 -23.97 2.29 1.09
C VAL A 212 -25.45 2.18 0.78
N LEU A 213 -26.05 1.09 1.21
CA LEU A 213 -27.49 0.88 1.10
C LEU A 213 -28.19 1.48 2.32
N LEU A 214 -29.07 2.48 2.11
CA LEU A 214 -29.78 3.18 3.15
C LEU A 214 -30.99 2.40 3.68
N SER A 215 -31.68 1.61 2.84
CA SER A 215 -32.90 0.89 3.20
C SER A 215 -32.88 -0.56 2.72
N PRO A 216 -32.44 -1.50 3.57
CA PRO A 216 -32.37 -2.92 3.18
C PRO A 216 -33.72 -3.62 3.05
N ASP A 217 -34.80 -3.05 3.59
CA ASP A 217 -36.11 -3.71 3.68
C ASP A 217 -36.96 -3.65 2.39
N SER A 218 -36.63 -2.76 1.47
CA SER A 218 -37.34 -2.56 0.20
C SER A 218 -36.86 -3.49 -0.94
N LEU A 219 -35.77 -4.25 -0.73
CA LEU A 219 -35.10 -5.01 -1.77
C LEU A 219 -35.65 -6.42 -1.97
N SER A 220 -35.69 -6.88 -3.23
CA SER A 220 -35.99 -8.28 -3.55
C SER A 220 -34.93 -9.22 -2.95
N LEU A 221 -35.29 -10.44 -2.58
CA LEU A 221 -34.40 -11.41 -1.95
C LEU A 221 -33.09 -11.64 -2.73
N LYS A 222 -33.17 -11.64 -4.07
CA LYS A 222 -32.00 -11.81 -4.95
C LYS A 222 -31.00 -10.64 -4.88
N ILE A 223 -31.50 -9.42 -4.71
CA ILE A 223 -30.69 -8.21 -4.59
C ILE A 223 -30.13 -8.12 -3.17
N ARG A 224 -30.89 -8.55 -2.17
CA ARG A 224 -30.47 -8.57 -0.76
C ARG A 224 -29.25 -9.45 -0.51
N GLU A 225 -29.10 -10.57 -1.19
CA GLU A 225 -27.88 -11.39 -1.10
C GLU A 225 -26.67 -10.68 -1.72
N LYS A 226 -26.87 -10.02 -2.87
CA LYS A 226 -25.83 -9.26 -3.57
C LYS A 226 -25.45 -7.96 -2.87
N SER A 227 -26.41 -7.31 -2.18
CA SER A 227 -26.21 -6.04 -1.47
C SER A 227 -25.57 -6.20 -0.07
N ARG A 228 -25.33 -7.44 0.37
CA ARG A 228 -24.69 -7.73 1.68
C ARG A 228 -23.38 -6.97 1.92
N TRP A 229 -22.66 -6.70 0.83
CA TRP A 229 -21.36 -6.02 0.87
C TRP A 229 -21.46 -4.49 0.72
N MET A 230 -22.68 -3.95 0.45
CA MET A 230 -22.92 -2.52 0.25
C MET A 230 -23.19 -1.80 1.59
N ASN A 231 -22.24 -1.92 2.51
CA ASN A 231 -22.31 -1.35 3.87
C ASN A 231 -21.37 -0.15 4.07
N GLY A 232 -20.69 0.29 3.01
CA GLY A 232 -19.73 1.40 3.07
C GLY A 232 -18.35 1.03 3.64
N TYR A 233 -18.10 -0.25 3.96
CA TYR A 233 -16.79 -0.72 4.41
C TYR A 233 -15.93 -1.26 3.26
N TYR A 234 -16.55 -1.76 2.19
CA TYR A 234 -15.88 -2.37 1.05
C TYR A 234 -16.04 -1.50 -0.19
N HIS A 235 -14.96 -1.29 -0.92
CA HIS A 235 -15.01 -0.64 -2.23
C HIS A 235 -15.33 -1.66 -3.35
N TYR A 236 -15.63 -1.18 -4.53
CA TYR A 236 -16.06 -2.00 -5.66
C TYR A 236 -15.11 -3.15 -6.00
N ASP A 237 -13.78 -2.90 -6.03
CA ASP A 237 -12.80 -3.93 -6.34
C ASP A 237 -12.79 -5.04 -5.27
N GLU A 238 -12.94 -4.67 -3.98
CA GLU A 238 -13.05 -5.62 -2.87
C GLU A 238 -14.35 -6.43 -2.94
N ILE A 239 -15.48 -5.79 -3.27
CA ILE A 239 -16.76 -6.47 -3.43
C ILE A 239 -16.67 -7.52 -4.54
N CYS A 240 -16.05 -7.19 -5.69
CA CYS A 240 -15.84 -8.15 -6.77
C CYS A 240 -14.99 -9.34 -6.32
N CYS A 241 -13.91 -9.11 -5.56
CA CYS A 241 -13.05 -10.18 -5.05
C CYS A 241 -13.76 -11.05 -4.02
N LEU A 242 -14.45 -10.44 -3.05
CA LEU A 242 -15.17 -11.17 -1.99
C LEU A 242 -16.34 -11.97 -2.54
N SER A 243 -17.07 -11.43 -3.52
CA SER A 243 -18.16 -12.13 -4.20
C SER A 243 -17.66 -13.34 -4.98
N SER A 244 -16.51 -13.22 -5.64
CA SER A 244 -15.88 -14.35 -6.36
C SER A 244 -15.44 -15.45 -5.41
N MET A 245 -14.89 -15.13 -4.23
CA MET A 245 -14.51 -16.11 -3.21
C MET A 245 -15.72 -16.86 -2.63
N ASN A 246 -16.90 -16.23 -2.60
CA ASN A 246 -18.13 -16.83 -2.08
C ASN A 246 -18.97 -17.55 -3.15
N GLY A 247 -18.45 -17.73 -4.37
CA GLY A 247 -19.10 -18.47 -5.45
C GLY A 247 -20.20 -17.71 -6.20
N THR A 248 -20.37 -16.41 -5.93
CA THR A 248 -21.32 -15.52 -6.63
C THR A 248 -20.54 -14.34 -7.21
N PRO A 249 -19.78 -14.52 -8.30
CA PRO A 249 -18.96 -13.46 -8.86
C PRO A 249 -19.84 -12.27 -9.28
N LEU A 250 -19.53 -11.08 -8.80
CA LEU A 250 -20.13 -9.82 -9.20
C LEU A 250 -19.12 -9.03 -10.03
N THR A 251 -19.57 -8.53 -11.17
CA THR A 251 -18.78 -7.63 -12.01
C THR A 251 -19.03 -6.17 -11.65
N HIS A 252 -18.09 -5.27 -11.99
CA HIS A 252 -18.29 -3.82 -11.81
C HIS A 252 -19.57 -3.30 -12.50
N GLU A 253 -19.90 -3.85 -13.66
CA GLU A 253 -21.12 -3.48 -14.40
C GLU A 253 -22.39 -3.89 -13.66
N GLU A 254 -22.39 -5.09 -13.06
CA GLU A 254 -23.54 -5.55 -12.27
C GLU A 254 -23.71 -4.75 -10.99
N ILE A 255 -22.60 -4.37 -10.33
CA ILE A 255 -22.64 -3.49 -9.14
C ILE A 255 -23.22 -2.13 -9.56
N ASN A 256 -22.73 -1.53 -10.66
CA ASN A 256 -23.26 -0.27 -11.17
C ASN A 256 -24.75 -0.36 -11.50
N LYS A 257 -25.20 -1.42 -12.17
CA LYS A 257 -26.63 -1.63 -12.45
C LYS A 257 -27.46 -1.68 -11.16
N ILE A 258 -26.99 -2.43 -10.16
CA ILE A 258 -27.70 -2.52 -8.88
C ILE A 258 -27.75 -1.14 -8.19
N THR A 259 -26.68 -0.35 -8.28
CA THR A 259 -26.59 0.96 -7.64
C THR A 259 -27.30 2.06 -8.39
N ASP A 260 -27.41 1.96 -9.74
CA ASP A 260 -28.10 2.92 -10.59
C ASP A 260 -29.62 2.68 -10.60
N ASP A 261 -30.04 1.40 -10.49
CA ASP A 261 -31.47 1.01 -10.45
C ASP A 261 -32.12 1.27 -9.07
N GLU A 262 -31.32 1.44 -8.01
CA GLU A 262 -31.80 1.58 -6.64
C GLU A 262 -31.60 3.03 -6.14
N GLU A 263 -32.66 3.80 -6.02
CA GLU A 263 -32.66 5.19 -5.47
C GLU A 263 -32.12 5.28 -4.03
N HIS A 264 -31.96 4.14 -3.35
CA HIS A 264 -31.56 4.07 -1.94
C HIS A 264 -30.08 3.74 -1.73
N VAL A 265 -29.27 3.69 -2.79
CA VAL A 265 -27.82 3.48 -2.67
C VAL A 265 -27.07 4.80 -2.82
N VAL A 266 -26.31 5.13 -1.79
CA VAL A 266 -25.44 6.32 -1.78
C VAL A 266 -23.97 5.89 -1.93
N HIS A 267 -23.22 6.64 -2.74
CA HIS A 267 -21.79 6.42 -2.92
C HIS A 267 -20.99 7.37 -2.03
N ILE A 268 -20.12 6.78 -1.23
CA ILE A 268 -19.12 7.54 -0.45
C ILE A 268 -17.77 7.40 -1.16
N TRP A 269 -17.10 8.51 -1.39
CA TRP A 269 -15.74 8.55 -1.93
C TRP A 269 -14.76 8.70 -0.77
N LYS A 270 -13.83 7.73 -0.65
CA LYS A 270 -12.76 7.75 0.35
C LYS A 270 -11.42 7.49 -0.31
#